data_88a9c9719a65079462380aa356717a14
#
_entry.id   88a9c9719a65079462380aa356717a14
#
_cell.length_a   1.000
_cell.length_b   1.000
_cell.length_c   1.000
_cell.angle_alpha   90.00
_cell.angle_beta   90.00
_cell.angle_gamma   90.00
#
_symmetry.space_group_name_H-M   'P 1'
#
loop_
_entity.id
_entity.type
_entity.pdbx_description
1 polymer ?
#
loop_
_entity_poly.entity_id
_entity_poly.type
_entity_poly.pdbx_seq_one_letter_code
_entity_poly.pdbx_strand_id
1 'polypeptide(L)'
;MSDSSIHDKRAAHQIELERLYSKNQTIQRIRDEFMAEPAFAAHFKSQGIPEDFGFGVLIQMALHKRADLPTLIGCLRHLCDSSQQCADLLLKCAMADLMDWSPDLRIFIVKFTISADVQAEIDRFQYPLPMVVEPQEVKNNAQSGYFLHRGSIILKDNHHDDDVCLDHVNRMNRVKFKVNFDTATMIRNQWRNLDKPKDGETQADFDRRVRAFNKYDATAKDVIDTLIQHGNEFHFTHKYDKRGRTYCQGHHANYQGTPWNKAVIEFAQGEVTT
;
A
#
# COMPACT_ATOMS: atom_id res chain seq x y z
N MET A 1 21.76 -27.04 12.41
CA MET A 1 20.79 -25.98 12.77
C MET A 1 19.43 -26.64 12.76
N SER A 2 18.66 -26.54 13.85
CA SER A 2 17.34 -27.18 13.92
C SER A 2 16.36 -26.45 12.98
N ASP A 3 15.43 -27.18 12.39
CA ASP A 3 14.38 -26.67 11.46
C ASP A 3 13.58 -25.51 12.10
N SER A 4 13.34 -25.56 13.41
CA SER A 4 12.74 -24.50 14.20
C SER A 4 13.50 -23.17 14.12
N SER A 5 14.84 -23.20 14.18
CA SER A 5 15.66 -21.97 14.12
C SER A 5 15.60 -21.26 12.76
N ILE A 6 15.39 -22.03 11.68
CA ILE A 6 15.26 -21.48 10.33
C ILE A 6 13.86 -20.86 10.15
N HIS A 7 12.84 -21.54 10.65
CA HIS A 7 11.46 -21.03 10.60
C HIS A 7 11.31 -19.73 11.39
N ASP A 8 11.89 -19.65 12.58
CA ASP A 8 11.84 -18.44 13.42
C ASP A 8 12.56 -17.25 12.74
N LYS A 9 13.68 -17.50 12.07
CA LYS A 9 14.39 -16.46 11.31
C LYS A 9 13.58 -15.96 10.11
N ARG A 10 12.93 -16.85 9.37
CA ARG A 10 12.07 -16.46 8.24
C ARG A 10 10.84 -15.69 8.71
N ALA A 11 10.23 -16.07 9.84
CA ALA A 11 9.12 -15.36 10.44
C ALA A 11 9.52 -13.96 10.91
N ALA A 12 10.67 -13.83 11.59
CA ALA A 12 11.20 -12.52 11.97
C ALA A 12 11.46 -11.63 10.76
N HIS A 13 11.99 -12.19 9.68
CA HIS A 13 12.23 -11.50 8.45
C HIS A 13 10.93 -11.05 7.75
N GLN A 14 9.88 -11.89 7.74
CA GLN A 14 8.56 -11.52 7.26
C GLN A 14 7.99 -10.33 8.03
N ILE A 15 8.14 -10.31 9.35
CA ILE A 15 7.71 -9.19 10.19
C ILE A 15 8.44 -7.90 9.80
N GLU A 16 9.74 -7.98 9.51
CA GLU A 16 10.51 -6.84 9.04
C GLU A 16 10.04 -6.33 7.67
N LEU A 17 9.82 -7.23 6.72
CA LEU A 17 9.24 -6.88 5.42
C LEU A 17 7.86 -6.22 5.57
N GLU A 18 6.99 -6.74 6.44
CA GLU A 18 5.68 -6.13 6.67
C GLU A 18 5.79 -4.73 7.30
N ARG A 19 6.79 -4.48 8.15
CA ARG A 19 7.05 -3.15 8.71
C ARG A 19 7.48 -2.18 7.62
N LEU A 20 8.39 -2.57 6.75
CA LEU A 20 8.90 -1.74 5.67
C LEU A 20 7.85 -1.43 4.60
N TYR A 21 6.95 -2.35 4.32
CA TYR A 21 6.01 -2.28 3.21
C TYR A 21 4.55 -2.06 3.66
N SER A 22 4.31 -1.82 4.93
CA SER A 22 2.96 -1.58 5.45
C SER A 22 2.63 -0.09 5.45
N LYS A 23 1.54 0.28 4.78
CA LYS A 23 1.03 1.66 4.81
C LYS A 23 0.80 2.15 6.25
N ASN A 24 0.34 1.29 7.15
CA ASN A 24 0.10 1.65 8.55
C ASN A 24 1.41 1.96 9.29
N GLN A 25 2.47 1.22 9.01
CA GLN A 25 3.79 1.48 9.59
C GLN A 25 4.42 2.76 9.01
N THR A 26 4.26 2.99 7.70
CA THR A 26 4.68 4.23 7.05
C THR A 26 3.95 5.44 7.65
N ILE A 27 2.63 5.33 7.90
CA ILE A 27 1.85 6.37 8.58
C ILE A 27 2.40 6.65 9.98
N GLN A 28 2.73 5.61 10.75
CA GLN A 28 3.29 5.76 12.08
C GLN A 28 4.66 6.44 12.03
N ARG A 29 5.53 6.06 11.11
CA ARG A 29 6.85 6.71 10.94
C ARG A 29 6.74 8.18 10.55
N ILE A 30 5.82 8.54 9.66
CA ILE A 30 5.54 9.93 9.32
C ILE A 30 5.05 10.68 10.56
N ARG A 31 4.17 10.06 11.35
CA ARG A 31 3.67 10.62 12.60
C ARG A 31 4.80 10.89 13.57
N ASP A 32 5.66 9.90 13.81
CA ASP A 32 6.78 9.99 14.74
C ASP A 32 7.75 11.12 14.33
N GLU A 33 8.00 11.28 13.02
CA GLU A 33 8.85 12.34 12.49
C GLU A 33 8.25 13.73 12.76
N PHE A 34 6.96 13.94 12.50
CA PHE A 34 6.31 15.21 12.81
C PHE A 34 6.19 15.47 14.33
N MET A 35 5.95 14.44 15.14
CA MET A 35 5.87 14.54 16.58
C MET A 35 7.23 14.84 17.24
N ALA A 36 8.33 14.47 16.59
CA ALA A 36 9.68 14.83 17.06
C ALA A 36 9.96 16.33 17.03
N GLU A 37 9.12 17.11 16.30
CA GLU A 37 9.21 18.58 16.25
C GLU A 37 8.13 19.21 17.15
N PRO A 38 8.47 19.66 18.39
CA PRO A 38 7.49 20.17 19.36
C PRO A 38 6.73 21.41 18.90
N ALA A 39 7.26 22.13 17.91
CA ALA A 39 6.65 23.33 17.37
C ALA A 39 5.25 23.06 16.79
N PHE A 40 5.02 21.87 16.20
CA PHE A 40 3.70 21.51 15.66
C PHE A 40 2.65 21.40 16.76
N ALA A 41 2.91 20.66 17.84
CA ALA A 41 1.97 20.52 18.95
C ALA A 41 1.64 21.88 19.60
N ALA A 42 2.65 22.72 19.82
CA ALA A 42 2.48 24.07 20.32
C ALA A 42 1.63 24.94 19.37
N HIS A 43 1.86 24.83 18.07
CA HIS A 43 1.10 25.55 17.06
C HIS A 43 -0.37 25.09 17.02
N PHE A 44 -0.63 23.79 17.03
CA PHE A 44 -2.00 23.25 17.09
C PHE A 44 -2.76 23.79 18.29
N LYS A 45 -2.12 23.75 19.46
CA LYS A 45 -2.70 24.29 20.69
C LYS A 45 -3.04 25.78 20.58
N SER A 46 -2.13 26.59 20.03
CA SER A 46 -2.33 28.04 19.86
C SER A 46 -3.49 28.35 18.90
N GLN A 47 -3.69 27.52 17.90
CA GLN A 47 -4.75 27.66 16.90
C GLN A 47 -6.06 26.94 17.31
N GLY A 48 -6.08 26.23 18.46
CA GLY A 48 -7.25 25.44 18.88
C GLY A 48 -7.59 24.32 17.92
N ILE A 49 -6.58 23.68 17.34
CA ILE A 49 -6.69 22.49 16.49
C ILE A 49 -6.46 21.26 17.37
N PRO A 50 -7.35 20.24 17.37
CA PRO A 50 -7.09 18.99 18.06
C PRO A 50 -5.77 18.37 17.56
N GLU A 51 -4.90 17.96 18.47
CA GLU A 51 -3.54 17.51 18.16
C GLU A 51 -3.54 16.31 17.19
N ASP A 52 -4.37 15.29 17.46
CA ASP A 52 -4.50 14.14 16.58
C ASP A 52 -4.98 14.51 15.17
N PHE A 53 -5.85 15.50 15.07
CA PHE A 53 -6.33 16.00 13.79
C PHE A 53 -5.22 16.75 13.04
N GLY A 54 -4.48 17.62 13.72
CA GLY A 54 -3.35 18.36 13.16
C GLY A 54 -2.28 17.43 12.60
N PHE A 55 -1.83 16.45 13.38
CA PHE A 55 -0.91 15.43 12.89
C PHE A 55 -1.53 14.59 11.77
N GLY A 56 -2.80 14.24 11.86
CA GLY A 56 -3.53 13.56 10.79
C GLY A 56 -3.46 14.31 9.47
N VAL A 57 -3.65 15.62 9.47
CA VAL A 57 -3.52 16.50 8.29
C VAL A 57 -2.11 16.45 7.72
N LEU A 58 -1.08 16.65 8.56
CA LEU A 58 0.32 16.61 8.11
C LEU A 58 0.67 15.26 7.46
N ILE A 59 0.23 14.15 8.07
CA ILE A 59 0.45 12.79 7.56
C ILE A 59 -0.23 12.62 6.20
N GLN A 60 -1.52 12.97 6.09
CA GLN A 60 -2.24 12.80 4.82
C GLN A 60 -1.66 13.69 3.72
N MET A 61 -1.26 14.90 4.05
CA MET A 61 -0.60 15.78 3.08
C MET A 61 0.77 15.25 2.65
N ALA A 62 1.56 14.67 3.56
CA ALA A 62 2.82 14.02 3.23
C ALA A 62 2.63 12.82 2.28
N LEU A 63 1.56 12.04 2.46
CA LEU A 63 1.24 10.89 1.62
C LEU A 63 0.70 11.30 0.23
N HIS A 64 -0.23 12.23 0.20
CA HIS A 64 -0.95 12.60 -1.04
C HIS A 64 -0.25 13.67 -1.86
N LYS A 65 0.57 14.53 -1.24
CA LYS A 65 1.18 15.74 -1.80
C LYS A 65 0.16 16.79 -2.26
N ARG A 66 -0.95 16.36 -2.84
CA ARG A 66 -2.08 17.18 -3.27
C ARG A 66 -3.36 16.40 -3.04
N ALA A 67 -4.36 17.03 -2.44
CA ALA A 67 -5.65 16.39 -2.20
C ALA A 67 -6.79 17.42 -2.23
N ASP A 68 -7.95 17.00 -2.71
CA ASP A 68 -9.16 17.80 -2.59
C ASP A 68 -9.82 17.62 -1.21
N LEU A 69 -10.77 18.48 -0.90
CA LEU A 69 -11.48 18.46 0.37
C LEU A 69 -12.20 17.12 0.63
N PRO A 70 -12.94 16.53 -0.33
CA PRO A 70 -13.60 15.23 -0.13
C PRO A 70 -12.62 14.10 0.20
N THR A 71 -11.45 14.07 -0.44
CA THR A 71 -10.40 13.08 -0.18
C THR A 71 -9.89 13.17 1.26
N LEU A 72 -9.56 14.38 1.73
CA LEU A 72 -9.08 14.58 3.09
C LEU A 72 -10.16 14.30 4.13
N ILE A 73 -11.42 14.67 3.87
CA ILE A 73 -12.54 14.28 4.74
C ILE A 73 -12.64 12.75 4.82
N GLY A 74 -12.55 12.05 3.69
CA GLY A 74 -12.57 10.58 3.68
C GLY A 74 -11.46 9.94 4.52
N CYS A 75 -10.28 10.56 4.54
CA CYS A 75 -9.14 10.08 5.33
C CYS A 75 -9.24 10.40 6.84
N LEU A 76 -9.81 11.56 7.20
CA LEU A 76 -9.75 12.11 8.57
C LEU A 76 -11.08 12.09 9.31
N ARG A 77 -12.18 11.67 8.65
CA ARG A 77 -13.53 11.66 9.22
C ARG A 77 -13.63 10.89 10.55
N HIS A 78 -12.81 9.85 10.70
CA HIS A 78 -12.79 9.04 11.92
C HIS A 78 -12.26 9.80 13.16
N LEU A 79 -11.64 10.97 12.99
CA LEU A 79 -11.19 11.86 14.06
C LEU A 79 -12.22 12.96 14.40
N CYS A 80 -13.41 12.93 13.80
CA CYS A 80 -14.43 13.97 13.92
C CYS A 80 -15.80 13.36 14.14
N ASP A 81 -16.71 14.15 14.73
CA ASP A 81 -18.11 13.72 14.97
C ASP A 81 -18.95 13.77 13.67
N SER A 82 -18.60 14.66 12.75
CA SER A 82 -19.32 14.83 11.48
C SER A 82 -18.39 15.20 10.32
N SER A 83 -18.81 14.96 9.08
CA SER A 83 -18.08 15.39 7.89
C SER A 83 -17.97 16.92 7.80
N GLN A 84 -18.97 17.65 8.31
CA GLN A 84 -18.92 19.11 8.37
C GLN A 84 -17.84 19.58 9.34
N GLN A 85 -17.79 19.03 10.55
CA GLN A 85 -16.73 19.35 11.51
C GLN A 85 -15.34 19.05 10.95
N CYS A 86 -15.19 17.92 10.23
CA CYS A 86 -13.94 17.59 9.56
C CYS A 86 -13.55 18.63 8.49
N ALA A 87 -14.53 19.09 7.69
CA ALA A 87 -14.29 20.14 6.70
C ALA A 87 -13.90 21.48 7.37
N ASP A 88 -14.58 21.86 8.44
CA ASP A 88 -14.29 23.11 9.16
C ASP A 88 -12.89 23.07 9.80
N LEU A 89 -12.48 21.93 10.34
CA LEU A 89 -11.15 21.74 10.89
C LEU A 89 -10.07 21.74 9.78
N LEU A 90 -10.35 21.18 8.60
CA LEU A 90 -9.43 21.24 7.45
C LEU A 90 -9.21 22.69 6.97
N LEU A 91 -10.28 23.47 6.87
CA LEU A 91 -10.17 24.89 6.54
C LEU A 91 -9.37 25.66 7.61
N LYS A 92 -9.61 25.36 8.89
CA LYS A 92 -8.86 25.92 10.01
C LYS A 92 -7.37 25.57 9.93
N CYS A 93 -7.02 24.33 9.56
CA CYS A 93 -5.64 23.93 9.32
C CYS A 93 -4.98 24.71 8.18
N ALA A 94 -5.72 24.96 7.09
CA ALA A 94 -5.19 25.79 5.99
C ALA A 94 -5.00 27.24 6.44
N MET A 95 -5.93 27.81 7.19
CA MET A 95 -5.81 29.17 7.76
C MET A 95 -4.67 29.28 8.78
N ALA A 96 -4.38 28.19 9.49
CA ALA A 96 -3.27 28.06 10.42
C ALA A 96 -1.94 27.73 9.72
N ASP A 97 -1.88 27.81 8.40
CA ASP A 97 -0.68 27.64 7.60
C ASP A 97 -0.04 26.25 7.65
N LEU A 98 -0.86 25.21 7.91
CA LEU A 98 -0.41 23.81 7.92
C LEU A 98 -0.38 23.17 6.52
N MET A 99 -1.07 23.74 5.57
CA MET A 99 -1.09 23.34 4.16
C MET A 99 -1.49 24.54 3.29
N ASP A 100 -1.06 24.55 2.05
CA ASP A 100 -1.40 25.59 1.10
C ASP A 100 -2.73 25.24 0.41
N TRP A 101 -3.49 26.29 0.02
CA TRP A 101 -4.72 26.15 -0.74
C TRP A 101 -4.54 26.73 -2.15
N SER A 102 -4.86 25.94 -3.16
CA SER A 102 -4.92 26.39 -4.56
C SER A 102 -6.38 26.60 -4.98
N PRO A 103 -6.86 27.86 -5.11
CA PRO A 103 -8.26 28.13 -5.46
C PRO A 103 -8.58 27.71 -6.90
N ASP A 104 -7.65 27.83 -7.83
CA ASP A 104 -7.86 27.47 -9.23
C ASP A 104 -8.10 25.97 -9.42
N LEU A 105 -7.37 25.15 -8.68
CA LEU A 105 -7.45 23.69 -8.73
C LEU A 105 -8.40 23.12 -7.66
N ARG A 106 -8.84 23.93 -6.70
CA ARG A 106 -9.65 23.52 -5.54
C ARG A 106 -9.04 22.36 -4.74
N ILE A 107 -7.73 22.40 -4.55
CA ILE A 107 -6.96 21.37 -3.82
C ILE A 107 -6.09 22.00 -2.74
N PHE A 108 -5.82 21.22 -1.71
CA PHE A 108 -4.75 21.48 -0.74
C PHE A 108 -3.43 20.92 -1.28
N ILE A 109 -2.35 21.63 -0.95
CA ILE A 109 -0.98 21.27 -1.36
C ILE A 109 -0.13 21.12 -0.10
N VAL A 110 0.72 20.10 -0.10
CA VAL A 110 1.65 19.84 1.00
C VAL A 110 2.60 21.01 1.19
N LYS A 111 2.76 21.43 2.44
CA LYS A 111 3.69 22.50 2.83
C LYS A 111 4.92 21.97 3.55
N PHE A 112 4.74 21.02 4.44
CA PHE A 112 5.81 20.43 5.22
C PHE A 112 6.28 19.13 4.59
N THR A 113 7.59 18.98 4.48
CA THR A 113 8.25 17.78 3.95
C THR A 113 8.69 16.89 5.11
N ILE A 114 8.80 15.62 4.81
CA ILE A 114 9.41 14.61 5.68
C ILE A 114 10.84 14.32 5.24
N SER A 115 11.59 13.59 6.04
CA SER A 115 12.96 13.21 5.71
C SER A 115 13.04 12.48 4.37
N ALA A 116 14.18 12.58 3.70
CA ALA A 116 14.40 11.92 2.42
C ALA A 116 14.27 10.40 2.51
N ASP A 117 14.66 9.82 3.64
CA ASP A 117 14.58 8.38 3.87
C ASP A 117 13.14 7.90 3.97
N VAL A 118 12.30 8.58 4.78
CA VAL A 118 10.87 8.25 4.89
C VAL A 118 10.15 8.54 3.57
N GLN A 119 10.52 9.60 2.86
CA GLN A 119 9.97 9.87 1.53
C GLN A 119 10.31 8.77 0.53
N ALA A 120 11.56 8.29 0.52
CA ALA A 120 11.98 7.19 -0.35
C ALA A 120 11.19 5.90 -0.06
N GLU A 121 10.90 5.61 1.21
CA GLU A 121 10.04 4.48 1.57
C GLU A 121 8.61 4.65 1.08
N ILE A 122 7.99 5.82 1.28
CA ILE A 122 6.66 6.12 0.74
C ILE A 122 6.63 5.92 -0.77
N ASP A 123 7.66 6.40 -1.46
CA ASP A 123 7.73 6.32 -2.90
C ASP A 123 7.92 4.90 -3.42
N ARG A 124 8.54 4.04 -2.63
CA ARG A 124 8.91 2.68 -3.00
C ARG A 124 7.87 1.65 -2.58
N PHE A 125 7.24 1.81 -1.42
CA PHE A 125 6.60 0.74 -0.67
C PHE A 125 5.14 1.00 -0.29
N GLN A 126 4.35 1.50 -1.23
CA GLN A 126 2.94 1.83 -0.97
C GLN A 126 2.02 0.61 -0.82
N TYR A 127 2.48 -0.59 -1.15
CA TYR A 127 1.64 -1.79 -1.19
C TYR A 127 2.32 -2.96 -0.49
N PRO A 128 1.56 -3.82 0.22
CA PRO A 128 2.12 -4.99 0.87
C PRO A 128 2.71 -5.97 -0.15
N LEU A 129 3.81 -6.60 0.24
CA LEU A 129 4.48 -7.61 -0.56
C LEU A 129 3.83 -8.99 -0.40
N PRO A 130 4.07 -9.91 -1.35
CA PRO A 130 3.89 -11.34 -1.10
C PRO A 130 4.67 -11.78 0.14
N MET A 131 4.18 -12.78 0.85
CA MET A 131 4.79 -13.26 2.07
C MET A 131 5.86 -14.32 1.78
N VAL A 132 7.05 -14.18 2.36
CA VAL A 132 8.14 -15.16 2.24
C VAL A 132 8.00 -16.35 3.20
N VAL A 133 6.94 -16.34 4.00
CA VAL A 133 6.50 -17.45 4.85
C VAL A 133 5.01 -17.69 4.63
N GLU A 134 4.52 -18.86 5.06
CA GLU A 134 3.09 -19.16 5.00
C GLU A 134 2.27 -18.13 5.79
N PRO A 135 1.22 -17.53 5.17
CA PRO A 135 0.33 -16.61 5.86
C PRO A 135 -0.32 -17.25 7.10
N GLN A 136 -0.60 -16.44 8.12
CA GLN A 136 -1.37 -16.91 9.26
C GLN A 136 -2.79 -17.32 8.85
N GLU A 137 -3.36 -18.27 9.59
CA GLU A 137 -4.74 -18.70 9.38
C GLU A 137 -5.72 -17.56 9.68
N VAL A 138 -6.57 -17.25 8.72
CA VAL A 138 -7.65 -16.27 8.87
C VAL A 138 -8.85 -16.97 9.51
N LYS A 139 -9.29 -16.48 10.66
CA LYS A 139 -10.38 -17.08 11.47
C LYS A 139 -11.68 -16.29 11.44
N ASN A 140 -11.64 -15.05 10.96
CA ASN A 140 -12.83 -14.20 10.79
C ASN A 140 -12.57 -13.11 9.74
N ASN A 141 -13.62 -12.41 9.35
CA ASN A 141 -13.57 -11.39 8.29
C ASN A 141 -12.72 -10.16 8.64
N ALA A 142 -12.46 -9.89 9.92
CA ALA A 142 -11.67 -8.74 10.39
C ALA A 142 -10.16 -9.04 10.48
N GLN A 143 -9.74 -10.23 10.04
CA GLN A 143 -8.33 -10.64 10.04
C GLN A 143 -7.72 -10.57 8.65
N SER A 144 -6.40 -10.68 8.60
CA SER A 144 -5.59 -10.78 7.39
C SER A 144 -4.61 -11.95 7.52
N GLY A 145 -4.13 -12.47 6.40
CA GLY A 145 -3.05 -13.46 6.38
C GLY A 145 -1.68 -12.90 6.80
N TYR A 146 -1.52 -11.57 6.81
CA TYR A 146 -0.30 -10.90 7.28
C TYR A 146 -0.18 -10.92 8.82
N PHE A 147 1.04 -10.87 9.34
CA PHE A 147 1.29 -10.88 10.79
C PHE A 147 0.98 -9.54 11.46
N LEU A 148 1.34 -8.43 10.83
CA LEU A 148 1.18 -7.08 11.38
C LEU A 148 0.02 -6.30 10.78
N HIS A 149 -0.37 -6.63 9.55
CA HIS A 149 -1.44 -5.91 8.89
C HIS A 149 -2.79 -6.29 9.50
N ARG A 150 -3.41 -5.32 10.17
CA ARG A 150 -4.78 -5.44 10.68
C ARG A 150 -5.75 -4.91 9.64
N GLY A 151 -6.69 -5.72 9.22
CA GLY A 151 -7.69 -5.30 8.26
C GLY A 151 -8.60 -6.43 7.83
N SER A 152 -9.73 -6.09 7.24
CA SER A 152 -10.70 -7.05 6.75
C SER A 152 -10.18 -7.78 5.51
N ILE A 153 -10.51 -9.07 5.40
CA ILE A 153 -10.39 -9.82 4.14
C ILE A 153 -11.43 -9.40 3.11
N ILE A 154 -12.37 -8.53 3.49
CA ILE A 154 -13.36 -7.98 2.56
C ILE A 154 -12.83 -6.66 2.01
N LEU A 155 -12.81 -6.53 0.69
CA LEU A 155 -12.32 -5.35 0.01
C LEU A 155 -13.17 -4.11 0.31
N LYS A 156 -12.52 -2.96 0.44
CA LYS A 156 -13.12 -1.64 0.66
C LYS A 156 -13.91 -1.54 1.97
N ASP A 157 -13.47 -2.27 3.00
CA ASP A 157 -14.08 -2.25 4.32
C ASP A 157 -15.62 -2.47 4.31
N ASN A 158 -16.15 -3.11 3.26
CA ASN A 158 -17.54 -3.57 3.21
C ASN A 158 -17.75 -4.73 4.19
N HIS A 159 -17.36 -4.47 5.42
CA HIS A 159 -17.31 -5.46 6.48
C HIS A 159 -18.71 -5.95 6.85
N HIS A 160 -18.86 -7.25 6.98
CA HIS A 160 -20.03 -7.94 7.50
C HIS A 160 -19.60 -9.20 8.25
N ASP A 161 -20.46 -9.72 9.12
CA ASP A 161 -20.15 -10.84 9.98
C ASP A 161 -20.46 -12.22 9.33
N ASP A 162 -21.15 -12.22 8.21
CA ASP A 162 -21.44 -13.45 7.46
C ASP A 162 -20.16 -14.07 6.93
N ASP A 163 -20.15 -15.40 6.86
CA ASP A 163 -19.02 -16.18 6.33
C ASP A 163 -18.73 -15.85 4.86
N VAL A 164 -17.46 -15.56 4.58
CA VAL A 164 -16.93 -15.35 3.22
C VAL A 164 -16.08 -16.54 2.75
N CYS A 165 -16.35 -17.74 3.21
CA CYS A 165 -15.61 -18.93 2.81
C CYS A 165 -14.12 -18.88 3.22
N LEU A 166 -13.88 -18.76 4.55
CA LEU A 166 -12.54 -18.66 5.13
C LEU A 166 -11.63 -19.85 4.80
N ASP A 167 -12.17 -21.04 4.68
CA ASP A 167 -11.46 -22.25 4.25
C ASP A 167 -10.85 -22.10 2.85
N HIS A 168 -11.56 -21.46 1.92
CA HIS A 168 -11.05 -21.16 0.59
C HIS A 168 -9.90 -20.13 0.65
N VAL A 169 -10.07 -19.04 1.42
CA VAL A 169 -8.99 -18.05 1.61
C VAL A 169 -7.73 -18.73 2.16
N ASN A 170 -7.89 -19.50 3.23
CA ASN A 170 -6.76 -20.17 3.88
C ASN A 170 -6.08 -21.18 2.95
N ARG A 171 -6.85 -21.93 2.15
CA ARG A 171 -6.31 -22.84 1.14
C ARG A 171 -5.50 -22.09 0.08
N MET A 172 -6.04 -21.00 -0.46
CA MET A 172 -5.33 -20.16 -1.43
C MET A 172 -4.10 -19.49 -0.87
N ASN A 173 -4.14 -19.05 0.40
CA ASN A 173 -3.01 -18.45 1.08
C ASN A 173 -1.84 -19.43 1.29
N ARG A 174 -2.11 -20.74 1.41
CA ARG A 174 -1.09 -21.77 1.56
C ARG A 174 -0.38 -22.15 0.25
N VAL A 175 -0.93 -21.73 -0.89
CA VAL A 175 -0.30 -22.00 -2.18
C VAL A 175 1.04 -21.28 -2.27
N LYS A 176 2.09 -22.03 -2.60
CA LYS A 176 3.43 -21.49 -2.83
C LYS A 176 3.62 -21.12 -4.29
N PHE A 177 4.18 -19.94 -4.48
CA PHE A 177 4.55 -19.42 -5.78
C PHE A 177 6.06 -19.18 -5.83
N LYS A 178 6.59 -19.08 -7.04
CA LYS A 178 7.97 -18.65 -7.31
C LYS A 178 8.02 -17.76 -8.54
N VAL A 179 9.11 -17.05 -8.71
CA VAL A 179 9.41 -16.31 -9.93
C VAL A 179 10.06 -17.26 -10.91
N ASN A 180 9.54 -17.34 -12.13
CA ASN A 180 10.20 -17.97 -13.25
C ASN A 180 11.27 -17.00 -13.78
N PHE A 181 12.50 -17.25 -13.39
CA PHE A 181 13.63 -16.37 -13.68
C PHE A 181 13.92 -16.25 -15.18
N ASP A 182 13.85 -17.38 -15.89
CA ASP A 182 14.10 -17.41 -17.34
C ASP A 182 13.08 -16.53 -18.06
N THR A 183 11.80 -16.69 -17.72
CA THR A 183 10.73 -15.86 -18.28
C THR A 183 10.91 -14.39 -17.89
N ALA A 184 11.27 -14.09 -16.64
CA ALA A 184 11.45 -12.72 -16.16
C ALA A 184 12.57 -11.98 -16.88
N THR A 185 13.62 -12.69 -17.33
CA THR A 185 14.72 -12.13 -18.12
C THR A 185 14.38 -11.96 -19.59
N MET A 186 13.51 -12.81 -20.15
CA MET A 186 13.15 -12.82 -21.57
C MET A 186 12.05 -11.82 -21.92
N ILE A 187 11.12 -11.56 -21.01
CA ILE A 187 9.93 -10.76 -21.26
C ILE A 187 10.05 -9.38 -20.63
N ARG A 188 9.87 -8.33 -21.46
CA ARG A 188 9.79 -6.96 -20.95
C ARG A 188 8.41 -6.68 -20.36
N ASN A 189 8.39 -6.06 -19.19
CA ASN A 189 7.17 -5.47 -18.65
C ASN A 189 6.75 -4.29 -19.54
N GLN A 190 5.51 -4.28 -20.01
CA GLN A 190 5.00 -3.23 -20.88
C GLN A 190 3.54 -2.93 -20.57
N TRP A 191 3.20 -1.64 -20.53
CA TRP A 191 1.81 -1.21 -20.59
C TRP A 191 1.43 -0.94 -22.05
N ARG A 192 0.19 -1.19 -22.40
CA ARG A 192 -0.33 -0.84 -23.72
C ARG A 192 -0.29 0.68 -23.91
N ASN A 193 0.02 1.10 -25.13
CA ASN A 193 -0.02 2.51 -25.55
C ASN A 193 1.00 3.43 -24.86
N LEU A 194 2.22 2.94 -24.58
CA LEU A 194 3.33 3.78 -24.13
C LEU A 194 4.21 4.28 -25.29
N ASP A 195 3.90 3.89 -26.51
CA ASP A 195 4.70 4.23 -27.70
C ASP A 195 4.37 5.62 -28.22
N LYS A 196 3.12 6.09 -28.00
CA LYS A 196 2.63 7.38 -28.45
C LYS A 196 1.49 7.89 -27.59
N PRO A 197 1.20 9.20 -27.63
CA PRO A 197 0.02 9.77 -27.00
C PRO A 197 -1.26 9.12 -27.54
N LYS A 198 -2.29 9.05 -26.69
CA LYS A 198 -3.65 8.67 -27.10
C LYS A 198 -4.34 9.83 -27.82
N ASP A 199 -5.40 9.54 -28.57
CA ASP A 199 -6.20 10.58 -29.21
C ASP A 199 -6.75 11.56 -28.15
N GLY A 200 -6.46 12.86 -28.33
CA GLY A 200 -6.83 13.90 -27.40
C GLY A 200 -5.97 14.04 -26.13
N GLU A 201 -4.94 13.21 -25.96
CA GLU A 201 -4.00 13.29 -24.83
C GLU A 201 -2.96 14.39 -25.09
N THR A 202 -2.71 15.25 -24.09
CA THR A 202 -1.61 16.22 -24.18
C THR A 202 -0.24 15.53 -24.02
N GLN A 203 0.83 16.14 -24.54
CA GLN A 203 2.19 15.64 -24.36
C GLN A 203 2.54 15.53 -22.87
N ALA A 204 2.12 16.47 -22.04
CA ALA A 204 2.36 16.45 -20.59
C ALA A 204 1.67 15.26 -19.90
N ASP A 205 0.47 14.89 -20.34
CA ASP A 205 -0.26 13.72 -19.81
C ASP A 205 0.40 12.41 -20.26
N PHE A 206 0.83 12.34 -21.50
CA PHE A 206 1.61 11.23 -22.02
C PHE A 206 2.90 11.03 -21.23
N ASP A 207 3.69 12.08 -21.03
CA ASP A 207 4.93 12.03 -20.26
C ASP A 207 4.69 11.64 -18.79
N ARG A 208 3.57 12.08 -18.21
CA ARG A 208 3.15 11.66 -16.88
C ARG A 208 2.87 10.17 -16.82
N ARG A 209 2.20 9.63 -17.83
CA ARG A 209 1.88 8.20 -17.95
C ARG A 209 3.12 7.35 -18.14
N VAL A 210 4.09 7.80 -18.94
CA VAL A 210 5.39 7.15 -19.14
C VAL A 210 6.19 7.14 -17.82
N ARG A 211 6.26 8.26 -17.12
CA ARG A 211 6.93 8.34 -15.80
C ARG A 211 6.28 7.42 -14.77
N ALA A 212 4.94 7.35 -14.74
CA ALA A 212 4.23 6.45 -13.84
C ALA A 212 4.54 4.98 -14.13
N PHE A 213 4.61 4.61 -15.41
CA PHE A 213 5.01 3.26 -15.78
C PHE A 213 6.46 2.95 -15.39
N ASN A 214 7.39 3.84 -15.66
CA ASN A 214 8.81 3.62 -15.32
C ASN A 214 9.01 3.44 -13.81
N LYS A 215 8.28 4.23 -12.99
CA LYS A 215 8.28 4.05 -11.54
C LYS A 215 7.70 2.68 -11.14
N TYR A 216 6.57 2.30 -11.72
CA TYR A 216 5.95 0.99 -11.48
C TYR A 216 6.88 -0.17 -11.85
N ASP A 217 7.52 -0.11 -13.04
CA ASP A 217 8.42 -1.15 -13.53
C ASP A 217 9.66 -1.30 -12.66
N ALA A 218 10.27 -0.18 -12.27
CA ALA A 218 11.41 -0.19 -11.35
C ALA A 218 11.05 -0.84 -10.00
N THR A 219 9.92 -0.42 -9.40
CA THR A 219 9.45 -1.01 -8.13
C THR A 219 9.08 -2.49 -8.29
N ALA A 220 8.49 -2.89 -9.41
CA ALA A 220 8.17 -4.30 -9.66
C ALA A 220 9.43 -5.17 -9.74
N LYS A 221 10.50 -4.68 -10.35
CA LYS A 221 11.81 -5.36 -10.36
C LYS A 221 12.41 -5.47 -8.97
N ASP A 222 12.42 -4.39 -8.20
CA ASP A 222 12.90 -4.40 -6.80
C ASP A 222 12.14 -5.42 -5.94
N VAL A 223 10.81 -5.54 -6.12
CA VAL A 223 9.99 -6.53 -5.42
C VAL A 223 10.36 -7.94 -5.84
N ILE A 224 10.50 -8.20 -7.14
CA ILE A 224 10.90 -9.51 -7.66
C ILE A 224 12.28 -9.90 -7.12
N ASP A 225 13.26 -8.99 -7.16
CA ASP A 225 14.61 -9.21 -6.63
C ASP A 225 14.58 -9.53 -5.13
N THR A 226 13.75 -8.82 -4.37
CA THR A 226 13.52 -9.10 -2.94
C THR A 226 13.01 -10.52 -2.73
N LEU A 227 12.00 -10.96 -3.49
CA LEU A 227 11.46 -12.31 -3.38
C LEU A 227 12.49 -13.40 -3.72
N ILE A 228 13.30 -13.16 -4.76
CA ILE A 228 14.39 -14.08 -5.18
C ILE A 228 15.46 -14.19 -4.08
N GLN A 229 15.87 -13.07 -3.48
CA GLN A 229 16.87 -13.04 -2.40
C GLN A 229 16.41 -13.81 -1.16
N HIS A 230 15.09 -13.92 -0.95
CA HIS A 230 14.51 -14.68 0.15
C HIS A 230 14.17 -16.14 -0.17
N GLY A 231 14.80 -16.71 -1.19
CA GLY A 231 14.69 -18.11 -1.55
C GLY A 231 13.71 -18.42 -2.67
N ASN A 232 13.16 -17.40 -3.30
CA ASN A 232 12.25 -17.51 -4.44
C ASN A 232 11.03 -18.42 -4.21
N GLU A 233 10.58 -18.55 -2.95
CA GLU A 233 9.32 -19.18 -2.59
C GLU A 233 8.51 -18.21 -1.72
N PHE A 234 7.30 -17.90 -2.13
CA PHE A 234 6.45 -16.94 -1.46
C PHE A 234 4.96 -17.31 -1.58
N HIS A 235 4.15 -16.63 -0.80
CA HIS A 235 2.71 -16.81 -0.72
C HIS A 235 2.01 -15.49 -0.99
N PHE A 236 0.79 -15.57 -1.49
CA PHE A 236 -0.11 -14.43 -1.55
C PHE A 236 -1.18 -14.53 -0.47
N THR A 237 -1.54 -13.40 0.11
CA THR A 237 -2.78 -13.28 0.86
C THR A 237 -3.91 -12.90 -0.09
N HIS A 238 -5.15 -13.25 0.26
CA HIS A 238 -6.32 -13.02 -0.58
C HIS A 238 -7.39 -12.25 0.17
N LYS A 239 -8.21 -11.52 -0.59
CA LYS A 239 -9.40 -10.82 -0.13
C LYS A 239 -10.58 -11.10 -1.05
N TYR A 240 -11.79 -10.92 -0.51
CA TYR A 240 -13.04 -11.00 -1.27
C TYR A 240 -13.62 -9.63 -1.59
N ASP A 241 -14.28 -9.50 -2.72
CA ASP A 241 -15.21 -8.39 -2.95
C ASP A 241 -16.63 -8.76 -2.46
N LYS A 242 -17.52 -7.78 -2.40
CA LYS A 242 -18.93 -7.97 -2.00
C LYS A 242 -19.73 -8.95 -2.87
N ARG A 243 -19.16 -9.39 -3.99
CA ARG A 243 -19.77 -10.38 -4.93
C ARG A 243 -19.18 -11.77 -4.75
N GLY A 244 -18.34 -11.99 -3.73
CA GLY A 244 -17.71 -13.27 -3.45
C GLY A 244 -16.52 -13.62 -4.34
N ARG A 245 -15.95 -12.66 -5.08
CA ARG A 245 -14.78 -12.91 -5.93
C ARG A 245 -13.50 -12.72 -5.13
N THR A 246 -12.57 -13.67 -5.29
CA THR A 246 -11.29 -13.69 -4.63
C THR A 246 -10.26 -12.85 -5.40
N TYR A 247 -9.55 -12.00 -4.67
CA TYR A 247 -8.49 -11.17 -5.20
C TYR A 247 -7.18 -11.41 -4.45
N CYS A 248 -6.13 -11.70 -5.22
CA CYS A 248 -4.77 -11.75 -4.74
C CYS A 248 -4.33 -10.36 -4.28
N GLN A 249 -3.75 -10.29 -3.08
CA GLN A 249 -3.13 -9.06 -2.59
C GLN A 249 -1.72 -8.95 -3.15
N GLY A 250 -1.37 -7.78 -3.57
CA GLY A 250 -0.10 -7.47 -4.20
C GLY A 250 -0.34 -6.54 -5.39
N HIS A 251 0.54 -5.58 -5.56
CA HIS A 251 0.44 -4.60 -6.65
C HIS A 251 1.51 -4.84 -7.69
N HIS A 252 2.75 -4.99 -7.26
CA HIS A 252 3.90 -5.14 -8.14
C HIS A 252 4.17 -6.61 -8.52
N ALA A 253 3.89 -7.54 -7.63
CA ALA A 253 3.86 -8.97 -7.89
C ALA A 253 2.44 -9.49 -7.61
N ASN A 254 1.78 -10.03 -8.64
CA ASN A 254 0.37 -10.47 -8.54
C ASN A 254 0.00 -11.39 -9.70
N TYR A 255 -0.28 -12.67 -9.44
CA TYR A 255 -0.63 -13.63 -10.49
C TYR A 255 -1.98 -13.31 -11.20
N GLN A 256 -2.80 -12.42 -10.66
CA GLN A 256 -4.00 -11.87 -11.31
C GLN A 256 -3.75 -10.53 -12.01
N GLY A 257 -2.51 -10.03 -11.96
CA GLY A 257 -2.11 -8.70 -12.42
C GLY A 257 -1.96 -8.57 -13.94
N THR A 258 -0.94 -7.81 -14.34
CA THR A 258 -0.60 -7.57 -15.74
C THR A 258 -0.21 -8.84 -16.48
N PRO A 259 -0.21 -8.88 -17.82
CA PRO A 259 0.30 -10.03 -18.59
C PRO A 259 1.73 -10.43 -18.19
N TRP A 260 2.58 -9.45 -17.91
CA TRP A 260 3.95 -9.71 -17.43
C TRP A 260 3.95 -10.43 -16.07
N ASN A 261 3.17 -9.94 -15.09
CA ASN A 261 3.04 -10.58 -13.79
C ASN A 261 2.55 -12.04 -13.89
N LYS A 262 1.59 -12.29 -14.78
CA LYS A 262 1.05 -13.64 -15.03
C LYS A 262 2.07 -14.56 -15.68
N ALA A 263 3.00 -14.02 -16.46
CA ALA A 263 4.01 -14.80 -17.15
C ALA A 263 5.21 -15.15 -16.25
N VAL A 264 5.56 -14.25 -15.31
CA VAL A 264 6.76 -14.42 -14.47
C VAL A 264 6.47 -15.10 -13.13
N ILE A 265 5.21 -15.26 -12.73
CA ILE A 265 4.83 -15.91 -11.48
C ILE A 265 4.25 -17.29 -11.80
N GLU A 266 4.82 -18.33 -11.22
CA GLU A 266 4.37 -19.71 -11.38
C GLU A 266 4.22 -20.42 -10.02
N PHE A 267 3.57 -21.58 -10.00
CA PHE A 267 3.53 -22.43 -8.81
C PHE A 267 4.92 -22.93 -8.46
N ALA A 268 5.28 -22.90 -7.18
CA ALA A 268 6.59 -23.40 -6.72
C ALA A 268 6.72 -24.92 -6.91
N GLN A 269 5.60 -25.63 -6.81
CA GLN A 269 5.52 -27.08 -7.06
C GLN A 269 4.77 -27.30 -8.38
N GLY A 270 5.42 -27.97 -9.34
CA GLY A 270 4.76 -28.40 -10.58
C GLY A 270 3.93 -29.65 -10.33
N GLU A 271 2.74 -29.74 -10.88
CA GLU A 271 2.00 -31.01 -10.99
C GLU A 271 2.48 -31.76 -12.24
N VAL A 272 2.80 -33.04 -12.06
CA VAL A 272 2.99 -33.95 -13.18
C VAL A 272 1.62 -34.42 -13.62
N THR A 273 1.11 -33.85 -14.72
CA THR A 273 -0.06 -34.41 -15.38
C THR A 273 0.34 -35.68 -16.10
N THR A 274 -0.16 -36.82 -15.62
CA THR A 274 -0.05 -38.11 -16.30
C THR A 274 -1.10 -38.24 -17.41
#